data_b0ae4a41d09da0b4befeda4df6d1146e
#
_entry.id   b0ae4a41d09da0b4befeda4df6d1146e
#
_cell.length_a   1.000
_cell.length_b   1.000
_cell.length_c   1.000
_cell.angle_alpha   90.00
_cell.angle_beta   90.00
_cell.angle_gamma   90.00
#
_symmetry.space_group_name_H-M   'P 1'
#
loop_
_entity.id
_entity.type
_entity.pdbx_description
1 polymer ?
#
loop_
_entity_poly.entity_id
_entity_poly.type
_entity_poly.pdbx_seq_one_letter_code
_entity_poly.pdbx_strand_id
1 'polypeptide(L)'
;MEPFSVIGTWFGYVGACAISADATCRPLLAFLATEGMEYELTTDLALARGTGPTLAGRRGVVLAGGARWLPQALLERLNRYTRDGGRLATFGADDLRRRVELQGEQLSDPTPIGAANVLGERTRRLRIAPAPLVVTGDRIGLFARTDGFVGLFSRFEETERLPAGATVVAAGERERPAVVAYRLGRGLVVRVGARGFSAALVGTDADPEVASVTRSLWTLLSR
;
A
#
# COMPACT_ATOMS: atom_id res chain seq x y z
N MET A 1 9.57 -15.40 -14.91
CA MET A 1 8.55 -14.48 -14.32
C MET A 1 9.34 -13.42 -13.54
N GLU A 2 9.16 -12.13 -13.84
CA GLU A 2 9.91 -11.11 -13.11
C GLU A 2 9.35 -10.96 -11.70
N PRO A 3 10.20 -10.96 -10.66
CA PRO A 3 9.75 -10.92 -9.28
C PRO A 3 9.12 -9.56 -8.91
N PHE A 4 8.25 -9.58 -7.92
CA PHE A 4 7.67 -8.39 -7.32
C PHE A 4 8.60 -7.79 -6.28
N SER A 5 8.50 -6.48 -6.08
CA SER A 5 9.16 -5.83 -4.96
C SER A 5 8.15 -5.46 -3.88
N VAL A 6 8.38 -5.98 -2.69
CA VAL A 6 7.67 -5.58 -1.48
C VAL A 6 8.58 -4.65 -0.69
N ILE A 7 8.12 -3.43 -0.45
CA ILE A 7 8.87 -2.42 0.29
C ILE A 7 8.41 -2.44 1.74
N GLY A 8 9.27 -2.90 2.63
CA GLY A 8 9.11 -2.73 4.05
C GLY A 8 9.65 -1.38 4.51
N THR A 9 9.03 -0.75 5.48
CA THR A 9 9.47 0.52 6.04
C THR A 9 10.52 0.33 7.12
N TRP A 10 11.58 1.13 7.07
CA TRP A 10 12.68 1.11 8.05
C TRP A 10 12.55 2.21 9.10
N PHE A 11 11.77 3.25 8.80
CA PHE A 11 11.62 4.41 9.67
C PHE A 11 10.43 4.28 10.62
N GLY A 12 10.72 3.87 11.79
CA GLY A 12 9.75 3.80 12.86
C GLY A 12 9.93 2.53 13.69
N TYR A 13 10.90 2.53 14.57
CA TYR A 13 11.25 1.41 15.44
C TYR A 13 11.73 0.14 14.72
N VAL A 14 13.05 0.12 14.51
CA VAL A 14 13.90 -1.08 14.39
C VAL A 14 13.46 -2.12 13.36
N GLY A 15 14.04 -2.01 12.19
CA GLY A 15 14.28 -3.21 11.39
C GLY A 15 13.24 -3.52 10.33
N ALA A 16 13.75 -4.04 9.27
CA ALA A 16 13.02 -4.68 8.19
C ALA A 16 11.78 -5.40 8.70
N CYS A 17 10.77 -5.59 7.86
CA CYS A 17 9.56 -6.39 8.12
C CYS A 17 9.78 -7.70 8.89
N ALA A 18 11.00 -8.24 8.84
CA ALA A 18 11.40 -9.46 9.52
C ALA A 18 11.68 -9.30 11.02
N ILE A 19 11.88 -8.09 11.53
CA ILE A 19 12.39 -7.87 12.89
C ILE A 19 11.41 -7.08 13.76
N SER A 20 10.58 -6.23 13.20
CA SER A 20 9.54 -5.58 13.98
C SER A 20 8.30 -6.44 14.05
N ALA A 21 7.68 -6.48 15.22
CA ALA A 21 6.31 -6.95 15.41
C ALA A 21 5.30 -6.01 14.70
N ASP A 22 5.65 -5.53 13.49
CA ASP A 22 4.76 -4.70 12.71
C ASP A 22 3.59 -5.57 12.23
N ALA A 23 2.44 -5.30 12.83
CA ALA A 23 1.19 -6.00 12.57
C ALA A 23 0.72 -5.89 11.10
N THR A 24 1.46 -5.21 10.24
CA THR A 24 1.07 -4.99 8.85
C THR A 24 1.90 -5.79 7.85
N CYS A 25 3.21 -5.79 7.96
CA CYS A 25 4.08 -6.42 6.97
C CYS A 25 4.20 -7.94 7.16
N ARG A 26 4.43 -8.38 8.39
CA ARG A 26 4.61 -9.81 8.68
C ARG A 26 3.44 -10.69 8.25
N PRO A 27 2.17 -10.33 8.51
CA PRO A 27 1.03 -11.10 8.03
C PRO A 27 0.96 -11.19 6.51
N LEU A 28 1.26 -10.10 5.79
CA LEU A 28 1.30 -10.13 4.34
C LEU A 28 2.38 -11.09 3.82
N LEU A 29 3.60 -11.03 4.36
CA LEU A 29 4.69 -11.93 3.93
C LEU A 29 4.37 -13.39 4.24
N ALA A 30 3.79 -13.69 5.40
CA ALA A 30 3.36 -15.03 5.76
C ALA A 30 2.30 -15.56 4.79
N PHE A 31 1.32 -14.72 4.45
CA PHE A 31 0.30 -15.06 3.45
C PHE A 31 0.92 -15.33 2.08
N LEU A 32 1.79 -14.44 1.58
CA LEU A 32 2.45 -14.62 0.29
C LEU A 32 3.26 -15.93 0.23
N ALA A 33 3.98 -16.24 1.31
CA ALA A 33 4.73 -17.50 1.42
C ALA A 33 3.80 -18.73 1.40
N THR A 34 2.67 -18.69 2.12
CA THR A 34 1.68 -19.78 2.14
C THR A 34 1.05 -19.99 0.76
N GLU A 35 0.79 -18.92 0.03
CA GLU A 35 0.23 -18.95 -1.32
C GLU A 35 1.26 -19.28 -2.41
N GLY A 36 2.54 -19.45 -2.07
CA GLY A 36 3.60 -19.70 -3.04
C GLY A 36 3.84 -18.53 -3.99
N MET A 37 3.52 -17.31 -3.58
CA MET A 37 3.70 -16.10 -4.38
C MET A 37 5.14 -15.63 -4.29
N GLU A 38 5.80 -15.52 -5.44
CA GLU A 38 7.19 -15.06 -5.51
C GLU A 38 7.29 -13.53 -5.38
N TYR A 39 8.19 -13.07 -4.52
CA TYR A 39 8.48 -11.64 -4.34
C TYR A 39 9.93 -11.42 -3.96
N GLU A 40 10.40 -10.20 -4.15
CA GLU A 40 11.68 -9.73 -3.66
C GLU A 40 11.43 -8.67 -2.59
N LEU A 41 12.07 -8.84 -1.43
CA LEU A 41 11.93 -7.90 -0.31
C LEU A 41 13.05 -6.86 -0.35
N THR A 42 12.66 -5.61 -0.18
CA THR A 42 13.60 -4.50 -0.04
C THR A 42 13.12 -3.52 1.04
N THR A 43 13.94 -2.55 1.37
CA THR A 43 13.59 -1.49 2.32
C THR A 43 13.53 -0.14 1.62
N ASP A 44 12.74 0.77 2.20
CA ASP A 44 12.67 2.16 1.78
C ASP A 44 14.05 2.84 1.80
N LEU A 45 14.88 2.55 2.82
CA LEU A 45 16.24 3.07 2.92
C LEU A 45 17.15 2.53 1.81
N ALA A 46 17.13 1.22 1.54
CA ALA A 46 17.91 0.62 0.47
C ALA A 46 17.55 1.20 -0.89
N LEU A 47 16.25 1.36 -1.16
CA LEU A 47 15.78 2.01 -2.39
C LEU A 47 16.17 3.49 -2.45
N ALA A 48 16.05 4.24 -1.34
CA ALA A 48 16.43 5.64 -1.32
C ALA A 48 17.92 5.85 -1.61
N ARG A 49 18.78 4.96 -1.06
CA ARG A 49 20.24 4.98 -1.28
C ARG A 49 20.66 4.37 -2.62
N GLY A 50 19.81 3.61 -3.28
CA GLY A 50 20.15 2.86 -4.48
C GLY A 50 21.07 1.66 -4.22
N THR A 51 21.06 1.12 -3.01
CA THR A 51 21.89 -0.03 -2.59
C THR A 51 21.13 -1.35 -2.62
N GLY A 52 19.82 -1.31 -2.84
CA GLY A 52 18.95 -2.48 -2.94
C GLY A 52 18.49 -2.77 -4.38
N PRO A 53 17.59 -3.73 -4.54
CA PRO A 53 16.96 -4.03 -5.82
C PRO A 53 16.34 -2.79 -6.43
N THR A 54 16.49 -2.62 -7.74
CA THR A 54 15.91 -1.46 -8.44
C THR A 54 14.42 -1.68 -8.70
N LEU A 55 13.67 -0.60 -8.89
CA LEU A 55 12.28 -0.67 -9.35
C LEU A 55 12.16 -0.94 -10.86
N ALA A 56 13.27 -0.75 -11.60
CA ALA A 56 13.30 -0.98 -13.03
C ALA A 56 13.06 -2.46 -13.37
N GLY A 57 12.21 -2.72 -14.35
CA GLY A 57 11.83 -4.07 -14.77
C GLY A 57 10.83 -4.77 -13.83
N ARG A 58 10.44 -4.16 -12.71
CA ARG A 58 9.43 -4.74 -11.83
C ARG A 58 8.03 -4.43 -12.35
N ARG A 59 7.16 -5.43 -12.39
CA ARG A 59 5.76 -5.25 -12.82
C ARG A 59 4.92 -4.60 -11.75
N GLY A 60 5.11 -5.02 -10.48
CA GLY A 60 4.38 -4.53 -9.33
C GLY A 60 5.28 -4.21 -8.15
N VAL A 61 4.88 -3.20 -7.39
CA VAL A 61 5.49 -2.78 -6.14
C VAL A 61 4.40 -2.69 -5.08
N VAL A 62 4.68 -3.23 -3.90
CA VAL A 62 3.79 -3.17 -2.76
C VAL A 62 4.46 -2.44 -1.61
N LEU A 63 3.82 -1.39 -1.11
CA LEU A 63 4.10 -0.84 0.21
C LEU A 63 3.30 -1.64 1.22
N ALA A 64 3.99 -2.41 2.04
CA ALA A 64 3.34 -3.39 2.93
C ALA A 64 2.67 -2.79 4.17
N GLY A 65 2.40 -1.49 4.15
CA GLY A 65 1.81 -0.73 5.24
C GLY A 65 2.85 -0.07 6.15
N GLY A 66 2.42 0.95 6.89
CA GLY A 66 3.30 1.71 7.77
C GLY A 66 4.32 2.62 7.05
N ALA A 67 4.20 2.78 5.73
CA ALA A 67 5.06 3.64 4.91
C ALA A 67 4.75 5.14 5.11
N ARG A 68 4.71 5.55 6.38
CA ARG A 68 4.32 6.90 6.77
C ARG A 68 5.35 7.95 6.44
N TRP A 69 6.61 7.63 6.70
CA TRP A 69 7.76 8.51 6.49
C TRP A 69 8.62 7.93 5.38
N LEU A 70 8.71 8.60 4.26
CA LEU A 70 9.52 8.13 3.14
C LEU A 70 10.53 9.19 2.71
N PRO A 71 11.76 8.78 2.36
CA PRO A 71 12.73 9.67 1.77
C PRO A 71 12.21 10.31 0.48
N GLN A 72 12.50 11.60 0.29
CA GLN A 72 12.10 12.34 -0.91
C GLN A 72 12.54 11.63 -2.20
N ALA A 73 13.78 11.16 -2.23
CA ALA A 73 14.31 10.44 -3.39
C ALA A 73 13.51 9.16 -3.72
N LEU A 74 13.00 8.44 -2.71
CA LEU A 74 12.15 7.28 -2.91
C LEU A 74 10.77 7.68 -3.44
N LEU A 75 10.17 8.72 -2.88
CA LEU A 75 8.88 9.24 -3.36
C LEU A 75 8.93 9.60 -4.84
N GLU A 76 10.00 10.25 -5.28
CA GLU A 76 10.22 10.59 -6.70
C GLU A 76 10.41 9.35 -7.58
N ARG A 77 11.15 8.34 -7.10
CA ARG A 77 11.33 7.07 -7.80
C ARG A 77 10.01 6.31 -7.96
N LEU A 78 9.18 6.24 -6.90
CA LEU A 78 7.86 5.61 -6.96
C LEU A 78 6.94 6.34 -7.94
N ASN A 79 6.94 7.66 -7.93
CA ASN A 79 6.16 8.45 -8.89
C ASN A 79 6.60 8.17 -10.33
N ARG A 80 7.91 8.21 -10.60
CA ARG A 80 8.47 7.93 -11.93
C ARG A 80 8.14 6.50 -12.37
N TYR A 81 8.43 5.51 -11.53
CA TYR A 81 8.14 4.11 -11.79
C TYR A 81 6.67 3.91 -12.20
N THR A 82 5.75 4.50 -11.45
CA THR A 82 4.33 4.37 -11.74
C THR A 82 3.96 5.09 -13.05
N ARG A 83 4.45 6.32 -13.29
CA ARG A 83 4.20 7.04 -14.54
C ARG A 83 4.70 6.31 -15.77
N ASP A 84 5.78 5.57 -15.64
CA ASP A 84 6.41 4.79 -16.72
C ASP A 84 5.71 3.45 -17.00
N GLY A 85 4.67 3.11 -16.24
CA GLY A 85 3.83 1.93 -16.49
C GLY A 85 3.84 0.90 -15.36
N GLY A 86 4.63 1.12 -14.31
CA GLY A 86 4.64 0.25 -13.13
C GLY A 86 3.33 0.30 -12.35
N ARG A 87 3.07 -0.72 -11.56
CA ARG A 87 1.87 -0.84 -10.74
C ARG A 87 2.25 -0.79 -9.28
N LEU A 88 1.61 0.09 -8.54
CA LEU A 88 1.88 0.34 -7.13
C LEU A 88 0.65 0.04 -6.28
N ALA A 89 0.80 -0.79 -5.27
CA ALA A 89 -0.22 -0.97 -4.23
C ALA A 89 0.29 -0.54 -2.86
N THR A 90 -0.61 -0.01 -2.02
CA THR A 90 -0.38 0.18 -0.60
C THR A 90 -1.33 -0.69 0.20
N PHE A 91 -0.79 -1.36 1.21
CA PHE A 91 -1.55 -2.23 2.12
C PHE A 91 -1.61 -1.61 3.50
N GLY A 92 -2.65 -0.92 3.78
CA GLY A 92 -2.88 -0.31 5.07
C GLY A 92 -3.04 1.20 5.02
N ALA A 93 -3.31 1.76 6.15
CA ALA A 93 -3.58 3.17 6.32
C ALA A 93 -2.34 3.93 6.81
N ASP A 94 -2.33 5.22 6.58
CA ASP A 94 -1.29 6.17 7.02
C ASP A 94 0.01 6.13 6.19
N ASP A 95 -0.06 5.63 4.96
CA ASP A 95 1.06 5.62 4.02
C ASP A 95 1.24 6.99 3.34
N LEU A 96 2.48 7.29 2.92
CA LEU A 96 2.84 8.48 2.13
C LEU A 96 2.49 9.83 2.82
N ARG A 97 2.53 9.88 4.14
CA ARG A 97 2.08 11.05 4.94
C ARG A 97 3.14 12.09 5.20
N ARG A 98 4.37 11.65 5.28
CA ARG A 98 5.51 12.47 5.68
C ARG A 98 6.67 12.20 4.75
N ARG A 99 7.48 13.20 4.51
CA ARG A 99 8.76 13.03 3.85
C ARG A 99 9.90 13.30 4.81
N VAL A 100 11.01 12.62 4.60
CA VAL A 100 12.26 12.84 5.29
C VAL A 100 13.37 13.13 4.28
N GLU A 101 14.32 13.94 4.66
CA GLU A 101 15.55 14.12 3.91
C GLU A 101 16.62 13.18 4.49
N LEU A 102 17.28 12.45 3.63
CA LEU A 102 18.37 11.55 4.00
C LEU A 102 19.70 12.22 3.63
N GLN A 103 20.51 12.56 4.64
CA GLN A 103 21.84 13.12 4.46
C GLN A 103 22.87 12.17 5.10
N GLY A 104 23.54 11.37 4.27
CA GLY A 104 24.38 10.29 4.77
C GLY A 104 23.58 9.28 5.58
N GLU A 105 23.87 9.18 6.87
CA GLU A 105 23.12 8.32 7.82
C GLU A 105 22.11 9.08 8.69
N GLN A 106 22.02 10.38 8.52
CA GLN A 106 21.12 11.23 9.28
C GLN A 106 19.81 11.47 8.51
N LEU A 107 18.74 11.53 9.26
CA LEU A 107 17.40 11.88 8.76
C LEU A 107 16.99 13.20 9.36
N SER A 108 16.42 14.07 8.52
CA SER A 108 15.74 15.27 9.02
C SER A 108 14.42 14.91 9.69
N ASP A 109 13.89 15.82 10.48
CA ASP A 109 12.55 15.71 11.03
C ASP A 109 11.50 15.50 9.92
N PRO A 110 10.51 14.60 10.11
CA PRO A 110 9.49 14.35 9.12
C PRO A 110 8.64 15.59 8.86
N THR A 111 8.56 16.00 7.60
CA THR A 111 7.68 17.09 7.18
C THR A 111 6.40 16.57 6.54
N PRO A 112 5.25 17.26 6.70
CA PRO A 112 4.05 16.91 5.96
C PRO A 112 4.29 16.98 4.45
N ILE A 113 3.74 16.03 3.72
CA ILE A 113 3.59 16.15 2.29
C ILE A 113 2.50 17.20 2.06
N GLY A 114 2.75 18.20 1.23
CA GLY A 114 1.88 19.36 1.00
C GLY A 114 0.39 19.07 0.78
N ALA A 115 -0.26 19.77 -0.13
CA ALA A 115 -1.71 19.62 -0.36
C ALA A 115 -2.10 18.25 -0.96
N ALA A 116 -1.16 17.56 -1.62
CA ALA A 116 -1.32 16.21 -2.14
C ALA A 116 -0.02 15.43 -1.97
N ASN A 117 -0.13 14.09 -1.86
CA ASN A 117 1.05 13.22 -1.88
C ASN A 117 1.66 13.15 -3.28
N VAL A 118 2.78 12.45 -3.40
CA VAL A 118 3.51 12.31 -4.68
C VAL A 118 2.70 11.62 -5.77
N LEU A 119 1.65 10.89 -5.41
CA LEU A 119 0.74 10.21 -6.32
C LEU A 119 -0.48 11.06 -6.71
N GLY A 120 -0.58 12.27 -6.17
CA GLY A 120 -1.66 13.21 -6.47
C GLY A 120 -2.90 13.11 -5.59
N GLU A 121 -2.85 12.29 -4.55
CA GLU A 121 -3.94 12.14 -3.59
C GLU A 121 -3.78 13.07 -2.39
N ARG A 122 -4.90 13.51 -1.84
CA ARG A 122 -4.96 14.11 -0.51
C ARG A 122 -5.75 13.20 0.42
N THR A 123 -5.08 12.69 1.44
CA THR A 123 -5.69 11.81 2.43
C THR A 123 -5.96 12.55 3.73
N ARG A 124 -7.02 12.16 4.43
CA ARG A 124 -7.34 12.65 5.77
C ARG A 124 -6.61 11.84 6.83
N ARG A 125 -6.70 12.31 8.09
CA ARG A 125 -6.23 11.54 9.23
C ARG A 125 -7.01 10.23 9.36
N LEU A 126 -6.39 9.23 9.99
CA LEU A 126 -7.05 8.01 10.39
C LEU A 126 -8.27 8.32 11.26
N ARG A 127 -9.39 7.75 10.87
CA ARG A 127 -10.63 7.82 11.62
C ARG A 127 -10.90 6.47 12.30
N ILE A 128 -11.30 6.52 13.55
CA ILE A 128 -11.81 5.37 14.27
C ILE A 128 -13.30 5.23 13.90
N ALA A 129 -13.63 4.17 13.20
CA ALA A 129 -14.98 3.89 12.73
C ALA A 129 -15.07 2.41 12.35
N PRO A 130 -15.46 1.52 13.26
CA PRO A 130 -15.60 0.10 12.97
C PRO A 130 -16.61 -0.12 11.83
N ALA A 131 -16.14 -0.66 10.72
CA ALA A 131 -16.98 -0.97 9.56
C ALA A 131 -16.30 -2.01 8.65
N PRO A 132 -17.06 -2.76 7.83
CA PRO A 132 -16.52 -3.49 6.71
C PRO A 132 -16.10 -2.54 5.58
N LEU A 133 -15.30 -3.03 4.65
CA LEU A 133 -15.20 -2.44 3.32
C LEU A 133 -16.41 -2.87 2.50
N VAL A 134 -17.12 -1.90 1.93
CA VAL A 134 -18.29 -2.13 1.08
C VAL A 134 -17.93 -1.77 -0.36
N VAL A 135 -18.08 -2.70 -1.28
CA VAL A 135 -17.77 -2.48 -2.71
C VAL A 135 -18.74 -1.47 -3.30
N THR A 136 -18.21 -0.46 -3.97
CA THR A 136 -19.00 0.62 -4.58
C THR A 136 -18.81 0.76 -6.09
N GLY A 137 -17.62 0.43 -6.61
CA GLY A 137 -17.36 0.62 -8.03
C GLY A 137 -16.12 -0.14 -8.49
N ASP A 138 -16.16 -1.47 -8.46
CA ASP A 138 -15.01 -2.34 -8.77
C ASP A 138 -14.81 -2.54 -10.29
N ARG A 139 -14.34 -1.51 -10.97
CA ARG A 139 -14.02 -1.57 -12.41
C ARG A 139 -12.73 -2.34 -12.73
N ILE A 140 -11.94 -2.68 -11.72
CA ILE A 140 -10.66 -3.37 -11.88
C ILE A 140 -10.74 -4.85 -11.49
N GLY A 141 -11.88 -5.32 -10.99
CA GLY A 141 -12.12 -6.72 -10.60
C GLY A 141 -11.39 -7.12 -9.31
N LEU A 142 -11.09 -6.16 -8.44
CA LEU A 142 -10.38 -6.40 -7.19
C LEU A 142 -11.20 -7.24 -6.21
N PHE A 143 -12.51 -6.98 -6.15
CA PHE A 143 -13.47 -7.63 -5.26
C PHE A 143 -14.39 -8.63 -5.98
N ALA A 144 -14.07 -9.01 -7.22
CA ALA A 144 -14.94 -9.86 -8.05
C ALA A 144 -15.23 -11.25 -7.46
N ARG A 145 -14.47 -11.67 -6.46
CA ARG A 145 -14.60 -12.98 -5.79
C ARG A 145 -15.03 -12.83 -4.33
N THR A 146 -15.69 -11.75 -3.99
CA THR A 146 -16.24 -11.47 -2.66
C THR A 146 -17.74 -11.26 -2.73
N ASP A 147 -18.41 -11.29 -1.59
CA ASP A 147 -19.84 -10.97 -1.49
C ASP A 147 -20.13 -9.47 -1.49
N GLY A 148 -19.09 -8.63 -1.59
CA GLY A 148 -19.19 -7.17 -1.58
C GLY A 148 -18.97 -6.54 -0.21
N PHE A 149 -18.79 -7.34 0.84
CA PHE A 149 -18.47 -6.92 2.19
C PHE A 149 -17.18 -7.61 2.63
N VAL A 150 -16.14 -6.86 2.96
CA VAL A 150 -14.83 -7.42 3.24
C VAL A 150 -14.29 -6.93 4.57
N GLY A 151 -14.01 -7.86 5.46
CA GLY A 151 -13.41 -7.65 6.77
C GLY A 151 -14.26 -6.79 7.70
N LEU A 152 -13.74 -6.60 8.90
CA LEU A 152 -14.23 -5.61 9.87
C LEU A 152 -13.02 -4.82 10.38
N PHE A 153 -12.90 -3.57 9.98
CA PHE A 153 -11.74 -2.74 10.29
C PHE A 153 -12.12 -1.63 11.25
N SER A 154 -11.29 -1.40 12.25
CA SER A 154 -11.54 -0.38 13.28
C SER A 154 -11.16 1.04 12.87
N ARG A 155 -10.32 1.19 11.85
CA ARG A 155 -9.80 2.50 11.42
C ARG A 155 -9.61 2.55 9.92
N PHE A 156 -9.95 3.69 9.34
CA PHE A 156 -9.80 3.97 7.91
C PHE A 156 -9.02 5.24 7.67
N GLU A 157 -8.20 5.22 6.63
CA GLU A 157 -7.66 6.40 5.99
C GLU A 157 -8.61 6.80 4.87
N GLU A 158 -9.16 7.98 4.96
CA GLU A 158 -10.09 8.48 3.96
C GLU A 158 -9.35 9.35 2.95
N THR A 159 -9.63 9.14 1.67
CA THR A 159 -9.13 10.02 0.64
C THR A 159 -10.08 11.21 0.48
N GLU A 160 -9.60 12.42 0.76
CA GLU A 160 -10.36 13.66 0.64
C GLU A 160 -10.42 14.14 -0.80
N ARG A 161 -9.30 14.01 -1.53
CA ARG A 161 -9.18 14.40 -2.92
C ARG A 161 -8.52 13.29 -3.71
N LEU A 162 -9.22 12.83 -4.71
CA LEU A 162 -8.75 11.82 -5.66
C LEU A 162 -8.15 12.50 -6.90
N PRO A 163 -7.13 11.88 -7.54
CA PRO A 163 -6.70 12.25 -8.86
C PRO A 163 -7.83 12.13 -9.89
N ALA A 164 -7.71 12.86 -11.00
CA ALA A 164 -8.67 12.75 -12.09
C ALA A 164 -8.74 11.31 -12.63
N GLY A 165 -9.95 10.82 -12.88
CA GLY A 165 -10.18 9.46 -13.37
C GLY A 165 -10.05 8.36 -12.33
N ALA A 166 -9.88 8.71 -11.05
CA ALA A 166 -9.86 7.71 -10.00
C ALA A 166 -11.23 7.07 -9.78
N THR A 167 -11.22 5.80 -9.42
CA THR A 167 -12.40 5.03 -9.04
C THR A 167 -12.35 4.73 -7.55
N VAL A 168 -13.44 4.98 -6.85
CA VAL A 168 -13.67 4.44 -5.51
C VAL A 168 -14.08 2.98 -5.70
N VAL A 169 -13.22 2.06 -5.31
CA VAL A 169 -13.44 0.61 -5.47
C VAL A 169 -14.27 0.09 -4.30
N ALA A 170 -13.91 0.51 -3.09
CA ALA A 170 -14.69 0.20 -1.89
C ALA A 170 -14.67 1.39 -0.92
N ALA A 171 -15.72 1.49 -0.17
CA ALA A 171 -15.92 2.50 0.87
C ALA A 171 -15.90 1.88 2.26
N GLY A 172 -15.50 2.66 3.24
CA GLY A 172 -15.68 2.37 4.66
C GLY A 172 -16.97 3.00 5.21
N GLU A 173 -16.95 3.35 6.49
CA GLU A 173 -18.09 3.98 7.16
C GLU A 173 -18.56 5.24 6.40
N ARG A 174 -19.88 5.39 6.26
CA ARG A 174 -20.55 6.53 5.60
C ARG A 174 -20.13 6.74 4.16
N GLU A 175 -19.94 5.66 3.42
CA GLU A 175 -19.60 5.68 2.00
C GLU A 175 -18.32 6.45 1.64
N ARG A 176 -17.41 6.62 2.62
CA ARG A 176 -16.16 7.33 2.40
C ARG A 176 -15.14 6.43 1.69
N PRO A 177 -14.43 6.98 0.68
CA PRO A 177 -13.44 6.21 -0.06
C PRO A 177 -12.38 5.59 0.86
N ALA A 178 -12.28 4.26 0.87
CA ALA A 178 -11.31 3.51 1.64
C ALA A 178 -10.38 2.66 0.76
N VAL A 179 -10.90 2.15 -0.37
CA VAL A 179 -10.07 1.54 -1.41
C VAL A 179 -10.28 2.32 -2.71
N VAL A 180 -9.19 2.80 -3.26
CA VAL A 180 -9.21 3.61 -4.48
C VAL A 180 -8.23 3.08 -5.50
N ALA A 181 -8.58 3.21 -6.78
CA ALA A 181 -7.71 2.86 -7.89
C ALA A 181 -7.71 3.95 -8.95
N TYR A 182 -6.56 4.24 -9.51
CA TYR A 182 -6.42 5.24 -10.59
C TYR A 182 -5.16 5.01 -11.40
N ARG A 183 -5.17 5.58 -12.59
CA ARG A 183 -3.98 5.64 -13.42
C ARG A 183 -3.12 6.85 -13.08
N LEU A 184 -1.80 6.62 -13.04
CA LEU A 184 -0.81 7.67 -12.92
C LEU A 184 0.18 7.52 -14.08
N GLY A 185 0.05 8.36 -15.09
CA GLY A 185 0.72 8.14 -16.38
C GLY A 185 0.24 6.85 -17.03
N ARG A 186 1.14 5.94 -17.37
CA ARG A 186 0.81 4.63 -17.94
C ARG A 186 0.52 3.56 -16.90
N GLY A 187 0.90 3.81 -15.65
CA GLY A 187 0.81 2.86 -14.56
C GLY A 187 -0.53 2.87 -13.82
N LEU A 188 -0.60 2.06 -12.78
CA LEU A 188 -1.77 1.88 -11.95
C LEU A 188 -1.38 2.03 -10.48
N VAL A 189 -2.19 2.75 -9.74
CA VAL A 189 -2.12 2.83 -8.28
C VAL A 189 -3.36 2.19 -7.69
N VAL A 190 -3.18 1.34 -6.69
CA VAL A 190 -4.26 0.81 -5.85
C VAL A 190 -3.93 1.09 -4.40
N ARG A 191 -4.80 1.80 -3.70
CA ARG A 191 -4.63 2.10 -2.29
C ARG A 191 -5.68 1.41 -1.45
N VAL A 192 -5.22 0.67 -0.44
CA VAL A 192 -6.07 0.06 0.58
C VAL A 192 -5.87 0.84 1.87
N GLY A 193 -6.84 1.67 2.23
CA GLY A 193 -6.78 2.56 3.40
C GLY A 193 -7.38 1.97 4.69
N ALA A 194 -7.59 0.67 4.77
CA ALA A 194 -8.08 -0.01 5.97
C ALA A 194 -6.90 -0.43 6.86
N ARG A 195 -6.83 0.10 8.08
CA ARG A 195 -5.79 -0.29 9.04
C ARG A 195 -6.05 -1.72 9.53
N GLY A 196 -5.03 -2.54 9.49
CA GLY A 196 -5.13 -3.95 9.87
C GLY A 196 -5.55 -4.87 8.73
N PHE A 197 -5.67 -4.35 7.50
CA PHE A 197 -6.03 -5.18 6.34
C PHE A 197 -5.10 -6.39 6.21
N SER A 198 -3.78 -6.19 6.29
CA SER A 198 -2.83 -7.31 6.24
C SER A 198 -2.93 -8.22 7.46
N ALA A 199 -3.28 -7.71 8.63
CA ALA A 199 -3.42 -8.53 9.84
C ALA A 199 -4.55 -9.57 9.70
N ALA A 200 -5.59 -9.26 8.94
CA ALA A 200 -6.70 -10.16 8.65
C ALA A 200 -6.36 -11.27 7.63
N LEU A 201 -5.11 -11.37 7.18
CA LEU A 201 -4.67 -12.43 6.25
C LEU A 201 -4.26 -13.73 6.96
N VAL A 202 -3.92 -13.66 8.24
CA VAL A 202 -3.33 -14.79 8.98
C VAL A 202 -3.88 -14.88 10.40
N GLY A 203 -3.73 -16.04 11.03
CA GLY A 203 -4.14 -16.27 12.40
C GLY A 203 -5.57 -16.84 12.53
N THR A 204 -6.08 -16.86 13.77
CA THR A 204 -7.43 -17.38 14.09
C THR A 204 -8.54 -16.53 13.50
N ASP A 205 -8.27 -15.25 13.25
CA ASP A 205 -9.23 -14.28 12.73
C ASP A 205 -8.98 -13.99 11.24
N ALA A 206 -8.33 -14.93 10.53
CA ALA A 206 -8.09 -14.78 9.10
C ALA A 206 -9.42 -14.68 8.33
N ASP A 207 -9.53 -13.62 7.53
CA ASP A 207 -10.73 -13.34 6.72
C ASP A 207 -10.54 -13.83 5.29
N PRO A 208 -11.35 -14.78 4.81
CA PRO A 208 -11.23 -15.33 3.46
C PRO A 208 -11.49 -14.30 2.37
N GLU A 209 -12.32 -13.28 2.64
CA GLU A 209 -12.60 -12.20 1.71
C GLU A 209 -11.39 -11.28 1.56
N VAL A 210 -10.70 -10.95 2.65
CA VAL A 210 -9.43 -10.20 2.62
C VAL A 210 -8.36 -10.98 1.85
N ALA A 211 -8.28 -12.30 2.05
CA ALA A 211 -7.39 -13.17 1.30
C ALA A 211 -7.72 -13.16 -0.21
N SER A 212 -9.01 -13.23 -0.56
CA SER A 212 -9.48 -13.17 -1.94
C SER A 212 -9.11 -11.85 -2.62
N VAL A 213 -9.34 -10.73 -1.96
CA VAL A 213 -8.94 -9.39 -2.43
C VAL A 213 -7.42 -9.31 -2.63
N THR A 214 -6.65 -9.86 -1.71
CA THR A 214 -5.18 -9.85 -1.79
C THR A 214 -4.68 -10.66 -2.98
N ARG A 215 -5.25 -11.85 -3.26
CA ARG A 215 -4.93 -12.64 -4.47
C ARG A 215 -5.28 -11.89 -5.75
N SER A 216 -6.44 -11.25 -5.78
CA SER A 216 -6.88 -10.44 -6.92
C SER A 216 -5.93 -9.25 -7.16
N LEU A 217 -5.52 -8.56 -6.10
CA LEU A 217 -4.58 -7.46 -6.17
C LEU A 217 -3.20 -7.94 -6.65
N TRP A 218 -2.72 -9.07 -6.15
CA TRP A 218 -1.46 -9.67 -6.60
C TRP A 218 -1.50 -9.99 -8.10
N THR A 219 -2.58 -10.63 -8.55
CA THR A 219 -2.80 -10.91 -9.99
C THR A 219 -2.85 -9.63 -10.81
N LEU A 220 -3.49 -8.59 -10.29
CA LEU A 220 -3.55 -7.28 -10.95
C LEU A 220 -2.17 -6.64 -11.09
N LEU A 221 -1.33 -6.73 -10.06
CA LEU A 221 0.02 -6.19 -10.08
C LEU A 221 0.97 -6.97 -11.01
N SER A 222 0.69 -8.24 -11.29
CA SER A 222 1.54 -9.13 -12.11
C SER A 222 1.31 -9.04 -13.62
N ARG A 223 0.22 -8.44 -14.04
CA ARG A 223 -0.08 -8.24 -15.47
C ARG A 223 0.80 -7.14 -16.05
#